data_0495ab247e3e894ceabff8b442212f68
#
_entry.id   0495ab247e3e894ceabff8b442212f68
#
_cell.length_a   1.000
_cell.length_b   1.000
_cell.length_c   1.000
_cell.angle_alpha   90.00
_cell.angle_beta   90.00
_cell.angle_gamma   90.00
#
_symmetry.space_group_name_H-M   'P 1'
#
loop_
_entity.id
_entity.type
_entity.pdbx_description
1 polymer ?
#
loop_
_entity_poly.entity_id
_entity_poly.type
_entity_poly.pdbx_seq_one_letter_code
_entity_poly.pdbx_strand_id
1 'polypeptide(L)'
;MKYLSICTISFVRLFFCRLLSFLIGIIFIISDNRIFIEWEVVSLNSMSIVITFLFDWISLIFMSFVLIIASLVIYYRKEYISSDYKINRFIILVLIFVLSIILLIISPNLISILLGWDGLGLVSYCLVIYFQNVKSYNAGILTALSNRIGVVTLLLAIAWILNYGSWNYIFYLEVIQNNTEIIIIGGLVILAAITKRAQIPFSSWLPAAIAAPTPVSALVHSSTLVTAGVYLLIRFNILLRTSWLGNLLLLLSGLTMFIAGLGANYEFDLKKIIALSTLSQLGLIIRILSIGYYKLAFFHLLTHALFKALLFICAGAIIHNINNSQDIRLIGRLSIIIPLTSSCFNLANLALCGIPFLAGFYSKDLILETVSLSYINMFSFFLFFFSTGLTVCYSFRLVYYTITGD
;
A
#
# COMPACT_ATOMS: atom_id res chain seq x y z
N MET A 1 -33.83 -20.95 -10.35
CA MET A 1 -32.38 -20.66 -10.32
C MET A 1 -32.14 -19.42 -9.45
N LYS A 2 -31.51 -19.54 -8.29
CA LYS A 2 -31.05 -18.35 -7.51
C LYS A 2 -29.99 -17.66 -8.36
N TYR A 3 -30.29 -16.47 -8.88
CA TYR A 3 -29.30 -15.67 -9.60
C TYR A 3 -28.09 -15.43 -8.69
N LEU A 4 -26.92 -15.90 -9.08
CA LEU A 4 -25.66 -15.62 -8.39
C LEU A 4 -25.49 -14.09 -8.31
N SER A 5 -25.36 -13.55 -7.10
CA SER A 5 -25.15 -12.12 -6.93
C SER A 5 -23.87 -11.68 -7.63
N ILE A 6 -23.84 -10.46 -8.15
CA ILE A 6 -22.64 -9.89 -8.81
C ILE A 6 -21.41 -9.97 -7.88
N CYS A 7 -21.63 -9.86 -6.57
CA CYS A 7 -20.58 -10.04 -5.55
C CYS A 7 -19.94 -11.42 -5.60
N THR A 8 -20.75 -12.49 -5.70
CA THR A 8 -20.22 -13.87 -5.72
C THR A 8 -19.50 -14.18 -7.03
N ILE A 9 -20.01 -13.67 -8.15
CA ILE A 9 -19.36 -13.85 -9.46
C ILE A 9 -18.01 -13.14 -9.49
N SER A 10 -17.94 -11.89 -9.03
CA SER A 10 -16.69 -11.12 -8.98
C SER A 10 -15.68 -11.73 -8.00
N PHE A 11 -16.14 -12.21 -6.85
CA PHE A 11 -15.29 -12.94 -5.90
C PHE A 11 -14.62 -14.16 -6.54
N VAL A 12 -15.41 -15.04 -7.18
CA VAL A 12 -14.90 -16.28 -7.78
C VAL A 12 -13.90 -15.97 -8.90
N ARG A 13 -14.21 -14.99 -9.78
CA ARG A 13 -13.29 -14.58 -10.86
C ARG A 13 -11.95 -14.08 -10.32
N LEU A 14 -11.97 -13.16 -9.37
CA LEU A 14 -10.73 -12.62 -8.78
C LEU A 14 -9.95 -13.68 -8.04
N PHE A 15 -10.63 -14.59 -7.33
CA PHE A 15 -9.98 -15.68 -6.62
C PHE A 15 -9.30 -16.67 -7.57
N PHE A 16 -9.91 -16.98 -8.70
CA PHE A 16 -9.32 -17.83 -9.72
C PHE A 16 -8.11 -17.18 -10.41
N CYS A 17 -8.23 -15.89 -10.79
CA CYS A 17 -7.09 -15.13 -11.34
C CYS A 17 -5.92 -15.05 -10.35
N ARG A 18 -6.20 -14.94 -9.05
CA ARG A 18 -5.18 -15.00 -7.99
C ARG A 18 -4.41 -16.32 -8.00
N LEU A 19 -5.13 -17.46 -8.03
CA LEU A 19 -4.48 -18.77 -8.02
C LEU A 19 -3.55 -18.94 -9.22
N LEU A 20 -4.01 -18.55 -10.41
CA LEU A 20 -3.20 -18.58 -11.62
C LEU A 20 -1.95 -17.71 -11.49
N SER A 21 -2.08 -16.45 -11.09
CA SER A 21 -0.94 -15.54 -10.97
C SER A 21 0.05 -15.98 -9.90
N PHE A 22 -0.41 -16.59 -8.81
CA PHE A 22 0.45 -17.10 -7.75
C PHE A 22 1.27 -18.33 -8.22
N LEU A 23 0.61 -19.30 -8.88
CA LEU A 23 1.29 -20.48 -9.40
C LEU A 23 2.35 -20.12 -10.45
N ILE A 24 2.01 -19.24 -11.40
CA ILE A 24 2.97 -18.75 -12.40
C ILE A 24 4.11 -17.99 -11.71
N GLY A 25 3.82 -17.20 -10.68
CA GLY A 25 4.83 -16.47 -9.91
C GLY A 25 5.83 -17.39 -9.22
N ILE A 26 5.39 -18.52 -8.66
CA ILE A 26 6.27 -19.55 -8.07
C ILE A 26 7.15 -20.19 -9.15
N ILE A 27 6.59 -20.53 -10.31
CA ILE A 27 7.36 -21.08 -11.42
C ILE A 27 8.46 -20.09 -11.85
N PHE A 28 8.17 -18.80 -11.91
CA PHE A 28 9.13 -17.75 -12.28
C PHE A 28 10.22 -17.53 -11.23
N ILE A 29 9.95 -17.81 -9.95
CA ILE A 29 11.00 -17.82 -8.91
C ILE A 29 11.98 -18.96 -9.15
N ILE A 30 11.46 -20.16 -9.49
CA ILE A 30 12.29 -21.37 -9.67
C ILE A 30 13.11 -21.27 -10.97
N SER A 31 12.50 -20.78 -12.05
CA SER A 31 13.13 -20.71 -13.39
C SER A 31 13.90 -19.42 -13.65
N ASP A 32 13.78 -18.40 -12.78
CA ASP A 32 14.32 -17.04 -12.93
C ASP A 32 13.99 -16.38 -14.29
N ASN A 33 12.83 -16.73 -14.85
CA ASN A 33 12.39 -16.24 -16.14
C ASN A 33 11.73 -14.84 -16.00
N ARG A 34 11.92 -14.03 -17.05
CA ARG A 34 11.27 -12.73 -17.20
C ARG A 34 10.69 -12.65 -18.60
N ILE A 35 9.40 -12.31 -18.72
CA ILE A 35 8.72 -12.14 -20.00
C ILE A 35 8.46 -10.67 -20.20
N PHE A 36 8.98 -10.13 -21.29
CA PHE A 36 8.82 -8.75 -21.68
C PHE A 36 8.05 -8.69 -23.01
N ILE A 37 6.89 -8.02 -23.01
CA ILE A 37 6.02 -7.91 -24.18
C ILE A 37 5.87 -6.42 -24.49
N GLU A 38 6.18 -6.03 -25.71
CA GLU A 38 6.00 -4.67 -26.24
C GLU A 38 4.84 -4.64 -27.21
N TRP A 39 3.94 -3.70 -27.02
CA TRP A 39 2.85 -3.41 -27.94
C TRP A 39 2.93 -1.96 -28.38
N GLU A 40 3.25 -1.75 -29.63
CA GLU A 40 3.30 -0.42 -30.26
C GLU A 40 1.86 0.09 -30.44
N VAL A 41 1.57 1.28 -29.91
CA VAL A 41 0.26 1.91 -29.98
C VAL A 41 0.25 2.95 -31.09
N VAL A 42 1.27 3.81 -31.14
CA VAL A 42 1.40 4.89 -32.12
C VAL A 42 2.87 5.12 -32.43
N SER A 43 3.21 5.21 -33.70
CA SER A 43 4.53 5.70 -34.20
C SER A 43 4.39 7.13 -34.68
N LEU A 44 5.18 8.04 -34.13
CA LEU A 44 5.24 9.45 -34.50
C LEU A 44 6.65 9.76 -34.98
N ASN A 45 6.84 9.85 -36.31
CA ASN A 45 8.14 10.08 -36.93
C ASN A 45 9.23 9.09 -36.44
N SER A 46 10.19 9.58 -35.66
CA SER A 46 11.29 8.78 -35.12
C SER A 46 10.99 8.16 -33.74
N MET A 47 9.80 8.42 -33.11
CA MET A 47 9.43 7.94 -31.81
C MET A 47 8.25 6.99 -31.90
N SER A 48 8.30 5.87 -31.15
CA SER A 48 7.18 4.96 -30.96
C SER A 48 6.69 4.99 -29.51
N ILE A 49 5.39 5.22 -29.33
CA ILE A 49 4.74 5.06 -28.03
C ILE A 49 4.35 3.59 -27.87
N VAL A 50 5.03 2.92 -26.98
CA VAL A 50 4.88 1.49 -26.75
C VAL A 50 4.27 1.25 -25.36
N ILE A 51 3.24 0.44 -25.26
CA ILE A 51 2.78 -0.12 -23.98
C ILE A 51 3.54 -1.42 -23.75
N THR A 52 4.28 -1.48 -22.67
CA THR A 52 5.11 -2.62 -22.33
C THR A 52 4.53 -3.36 -21.13
N PHE A 53 4.62 -4.69 -21.16
CA PHE A 53 4.20 -5.56 -20.08
C PHE A 53 5.40 -6.39 -19.62
N LEU A 54 5.69 -6.34 -18.33
CA LEU A 54 6.74 -7.12 -17.69
C LEU A 54 6.13 -8.12 -16.71
N PHE A 55 6.30 -9.40 -17.00
CA PHE A 55 5.95 -10.48 -16.11
C PHE A 55 7.22 -11.05 -15.50
N ASP A 56 7.45 -10.75 -14.23
CA ASP A 56 8.50 -11.32 -13.42
C ASP A 56 7.91 -11.81 -12.08
N TRP A 57 8.69 -12.50 -11.29
CA TRP A 57 8.22 -13.05 -10.02
C TRP A 57 7.69 -11.97 -9.06
N ILE A 58 8.28 -10.75 -9.05
CA ILE A 58 7.84 -9.64 -8.19
C ILE A 58 6.45 -9.15 -8.62
N SER A 59 6.23 -8.94 -9.92
CA SER A 59 4.93 -8.46 -10.43
C SER A 59 3.83 -9.49 -10.20
N LEU A 60 4.07 -10.77 -10.49
CA LEU A 60 3.06 -11.83 -10.37
C LEU A 60 2.66 -12.11 -8.93
N ILE A 61 3.63 -12.20 -8.02
CA ILE A 61 3.33 -12.40 -6.60
C ILE A 61 2.59 -11.20 -6.04
N PHE A 62 3.04 -9.97 -6.29
CA PHE A 62 2.35 -8.79 -5.79
C PHE A 62 0.91 -8.70 -6.34
N MET A 63 0.71 -8.97 -7.63
CA MET A 63 -0.61 -9.04 -8.24
C MET A 63 -1.51 -10.08 -7.56
N SER A 64 -0.98 -11.26 -7.23
CA SER A 64 -1.74 -12.31 -6.56
C SER A 64 -2.22 -11.88 -5.17
N PHE A 65 -1.38 -11.16 -4.39
CA PHE A 65 -1.74 -10.64 -3.08
C PHE A 65 -2.81 -9.53 -3.16
N VAL A 66 -2.73 -8.66 -4.14
CA VAL A 66 -3.76 -7.64 -4.38
C VAL A 66 -5.10 -8.28 -4.72
N LEU A 67 -5.10 -9.29 -5.58
CA LEU A 67 -6.30 -10.01 -6.00
C LEU A 67 -6.98 -10.78 -4.85
N ILE A 68 -6.20 -11.38 -3.93
CA ILE A 68 -6.80 -12.04 -2.75
C ILE A 68 -7.48 -11.05 -1.84
N ILE A 69 -6.82 -9.92 -1.53
CA ILE A 69 -7.37 -8.91 -0.66
C ILE A 69 -8.65 -8.31 -1.28
N ALA A 70 -8.62 -8.00 -2.57
CA ALA A 70 -9.79 -7.50 -3.29
C ALA A 70 -10.95 -8.50 -3.29
N SER A 71 -10.69 -9.79 -3.50
CA SER A 71 -11.72 -10.83 -3.47
C SER A 71 -12.37 -10.93 -2.08
N LEU A 72 -11.57 -10.98 -1.00
CA LEU A 72 -12.07 -11.05 0.37
C LEU A 72 -12.88 -9.81 0.76
N VAL A 73 -12.44 -8.62 0.34
CA VAL A 73 -13.16 -7.36 0.61
C VAL A 73 -14.51 -7.32 -0.10
N ILE A 74 -14.61 -7.83 -1.34
CA ILE A 74 -15.88 -7.91 -2.07
C ILE A 74 -16.84 -8.90 -1.38
N TYR A 75 -16.31 -10.03 -0.86
CA TYR A 75 -17.10 -10.99 -0.12
C TYR A 75 -17.61 -10.40 1.21
N TYR A 76 -16.71 -9.79 1.99
CA TYR A 76 -17.04 -9.14 3.27
C TYR A 76 -18.11 -8.03 3.10
N ARG A 77 -18.04 -7.27 2.02
CA ARG A 77 -18.99 -6.21 1.75
C ARG A 77 -20.43 -6.69 1.61
N LYS A 78 -20.65 -7.89 1.09
CA LYS A 78 -21.99 -8.44 0.93
C LYS A 78 -22.79 -8.43 2.24
N GLU A 79 -22.09 -8.61 3.36
CA GLU A 79 -22.69 -8.61 4.70
C GLU A 79 -22.67 -7.22 5.34
N TYR A 80 -21.57 -6.48 5.20
CA TYR A 80 -21.36 -5.18 5.83
C TYR A 80 -22.31 -4.07 5.34
N ILE A 81 -22.66 -4.04 4.06
CA ILE A 81 -23.56 -3.02 3.47
C ILE A 81 -24.73 -3.72 2.76
N SER A 82 -25.39 -4.63 3.43
CA SER A 82 -26.54 -5.37 2.87
C SER A 82 -27.76 -4.48 2.60
N SER A 83 -27.89 -3.36 3.31
CA SER A 83 -29.01 -2.41 3.19
C SER A 83 -28.85 -1.37 2.07
N ASP A 84 -27.72 -1.34 1.37
CA ASP A 84 -27.46 -0.28 0.37
C ASP A 84 -27.98 -0.66 -1.01
N TYR A 85 -28.85 0.17 -1.59
CA TYR A 85 -29.43 -0.03 -2.92
C TYR A 85 -28.40 0.07 -4.06
N LYS A 86 -27.24 0.70 -3.85
CA LYS A 86 -26.22 0.97 -4.87
C LYS A 86 -25.05 -0.01 -4.86
N ILE A 87 -25.28 -1.28 -4.50
CA ILE A 87 -24.24 -2.31 -4.40
C ILE A 87 -23.43 -2.45 -5.71
N ASN A 88 -24.09 -2.46 -6.85
CA ASN A 88 -23.45 -2.65 -8.15
C ASN A 88 -22.44 -1.54 -8.48
N ARG A 89 -22.78 -0.27 -8.18
CA ARG A 89 -21.87 0.87 -8.37
C ARG A 89 -20.57 0.69 -7.60
N PHE A 90 -20.66 0.24 -6.38
CA PHE A 90 -19.46 0.02 -5.55
C PHE A 90 -18.59 -1.09 -6.11
N ILE A 91 -19.17 -2.24 -6.49
CA ILE A 91 -18.41 -3.38 -7.02
C ILE A 91 -17.66 -2.97 -8.30
N ILE A 92 -18.32 -2.24 -9.20
CA ILE A 92 -17.71 -1.74 -10.43
C ILE A 92 -16.54 -0.83 -10.09
N LEU A 93 -16.68 0.11 -9.15
CA LEU A 93 -15.58 0.98 -8.72
C LEU A 93 -14.40 0.17 -8.14
N VAL A 94 -14.67 -0.84 -7.33
CA VAL A 94 -13.61 -1.71 -6.80
C VAL A 94 -12.92 -2.51 -7.91
N LEU A 95 -13.65 -3.02 -8.90
CA LEU A 95 -13.07 -3.75 -10.03
C LEU A 95 -12.20 -2.84 -10.91
N ILE A 96 -12.64 -1.61 -11.20
CA ILE A 96 -11.83 -0.61 -11.93
C ILE A 96 -10.57 -0.24 -11.13
N PHE A 97 -10.69 -0.13 -9.80
CA PHE A 97 -9.56 0.10 -8.91
C PHE A 97 -8.53 -1.04 -8.99
N VAL A 98 -8.98 -2.29 -8.94
CA VAL A 98 -8.11 -3.48 -9.09
C VAL A 98 -7.44 -3.50 -10.46
N LEU A 99 -8.17 -3.18 -11.53
CA LEU A 99 -7.63 -3.12 -12.89
C LEU A 99 -6.52 -2.06 -12.99
N SER A 100 -6.72 -0.87 -12.42
CA SER A 100 -5.71 0.20 -12.45
C SER A 100 -4.42 -0.18 -11.72
N ILE A 101 -4.52 -0.96 -10.61
CA ILE A 101 -3.34 -1.49 -9.90
C ILE A 101 -2.61 -2.52 -10.75
N ILE A 102 -3.34 -3.44 -11.39
CA ILE A 102 -2.76 -4.47 -12.25
C ILE A 102 -1.96 -3.82 -13.39
N LEU A 103 -2.53 -2.80 -14.04
CA LEU A 103 -1.83 -2.04 -15.08
C LEU A 103 -0.54 -1.40 -14.56
N LEU A 104 -0.56 -0.84 -13.36
CA LEU A 104 0.63 -0.25 -12.73
C LEU A 104 1.70 -1.29 -12.40
N ILE A 105 1.31 -2.48 -11.93
CA ILE A 105 2.25 -3.53 -11.52
C ILE A 105 2.99 -4.13 -12.73
N ILE A 106 2.26 -4.35 -13.83
CA ILE A 106 2.78 -5.03 -15.00
C ILE A 106 3.62 -4.09 -15.88
N SER A 107 3.45 -2.77 -15.77
CA SER A 107 4.08 -1.81 -16.67
C SER A 107 5.51 -1.42 -16.26
N PRO A 108 6.53 -1.67 -17.13
CA PRO A 108 7.89 -1.17 -16.96
C PRO A 108 8.15 0.17 -17.66
N ASN A 109 7.16 0.78 -18.28
CA ASN A 109 7.25 2.05 -18.98
C ASN A 109 6.59 3.16 -18.17
N LEU A 110 7.20 4.35 -18.09
CA LEU A 110 6.65 5.46 -17.31
C LEU A 110 5.29 5.96 -17.84
N ILE A 111 5.03 5.89 -19.14
CA ILE A 111 3.72 6.27 -19.72
C ILE A 111 2.62 5.30 -19.27
N SER A 112 2.89 4.00 -19.34
CA SER A 112 1.92 2.99 -18.91
C SER A 112 1.73 2.98 -17.38
N ILE A 113 2.77 3.30 -16.60
CA ILE A 113 2.66 3.55 -15.15
C ILE A 113 1.75 4.74 -14.89
N LEU A 114 1.89 5.84 -15.62
CA LEU A 114 1.05 7.03 -15.46
C LEU A 114 -0.43 6.70 -15.65
N LEU A 115 -0.78 5.87 -16.62
CA LEU A 115 -2.16 5.43 -16.86
C LEU A 115 -2.74 4.68 -15.63
N GLY A 116 -1.99 3.74 -15.08
CA GLY A 116 -2.36 3.05 -13.84
C GLY A 116 -2.40 3.98 -12.63
N TRP A 117 -1.45 4.91 -12.54
CA TRP A 117 -1.32 5.88 -11.46
C TRP A 117 -2.49 6.87 -11.37
N ASP A 118 -2.89 7.41 -12.51
CA ASP A 118 -4.03 8.35 -12.58
C ASP A 118 -5.36 7.62 -12.38
N GLY A 119 -5.51 6.43 -12.96
CA GLY A 119 -6.66 5.57 -12.71
C GLY A 119 -6.87 5.27 -11.22
N LEU A 120 -5.79 4.92 -10.49
CA LEU A 120 -5.83 4.76 -9.03
C LEU A 120 -6.24 6.04 -8.32
N GLY A 121 -5.73 7.19 -8.75
CA GLY A 121 -6.05 8.48 -8.15
C GLY A 121 -7.52 8.85 -8.28
N LEU A 122 -8.09 8.71 -9.48
CA LEU A 122 -9.49 9.03 -9.77
C LEU A 122 -10.46 8.08 -9.05
N VAL A 123 -10.20 6.78 -9.12
CA VAL A 123 -11.11 5.80 -8.51
C VAL A 123 -11.05 5.86 -6.98
N SER A 124 -9.87 6.10 -6.40
CA SER A 124 -9.77 6.29 -4.94
C SER A 124 -10.58 7.50 -4.47
N TYR A 125 -10.54 8.61 -5.21
CA TYR A 125 -11.37 9.78 -4.94
C TYR A 125 -12.87 9.44 -4.95
N CYS A 126 -13.35 8.72 -5.98
CA CYS A 126 -14.74 8.27 -6.06
C CYS A 126 -15.15 7.35 -4.90
N LEU A 127 -14.24 6.50 -4.44
CA LEU A 127 -14.49 5.59 -3.31
C LEU A 127 -14.49 6.32 -1.96
N VAL A 128 -13.68 7.36 -1.78
CA VAL A 128 -13.68 8.19 -0.55
C VAL A 128 -14.98 8.98 -0.41
N ILE A 129 -15.51 9.53 -1.51
CA ILE A 129 -16.75 10.31 -1.51
C ILE A 129 -18.02 9.43 -1.53
N TYR A 130 -17.90 8.12 -1.44
CA TYR A 130 -19.02 7.19 -1.60
C TYR A 130 -20.25 7.56 -0.74
N PHE A 131 -20.05 7.96 0.52
CA PHE A 131 -21.14 8.33 1.44
C PHE A 131 -21.69 9.75 1.27
N GLN A 132 -21.09 10.59 0.44
CA GLN A 132 -21.56 11.96 0.13
C GLN A 132 -21.81 12.87 1.36
N ASN A 133 -21.03 12.71 2.42
CA ASN A 133 -21.06 13.55 3.61
C ASN A 133 -20.03 14.68 3.51
N VAL A 134 -20.21 15.79 4.25
CA VAL A 134 -19.25 16.92 4.27
C VAL A 134 -17.84 16.47 4.63
N LYS A 135 -17.70 15.57 5.61
CA LYS A 135 -16.40 14.98 5.98
C LYS A 135 -15.76 14.21 4.82
N SER A 136 -16.56 13.44 4.06
CA SER A 136 -16.06 12.68 2.91
C SER A 136 -15.67 13.57 1.73
N TYR A 137 -16.37 14.70 1.51
CA TYR A 137 -16.00 15.68 0.49
C TYR A 137 -14.67 16.36 0.81
N ASN A 138 -14.48 16.83 2.05
CA ASN A 138 -13.21 17.44 2.47
C ASN A 138 -12.03 16.46 2.37
N ALA A 139 -12.24 15.22 2.79
CA ALA A 139 -11.24 14.17 2.63
C ALA A 139 -10.95 13.87 1.16
N GLY A 140 -11.98 13.86 0.31
CA GLY A 140 -11.85 13.65 -1.13
C GLY A 140 -11.03 14.76 -1.80
N ILE A 141 -11.25 16.03 -1.46
CA ILE A 141 -10.47 17.16 -1.99
C ILE A 141 -9.00 17.03 -1.60
N LEU A 142 -8.69 16.70 -0.35
CA LEU A 142 -7.31 16.52 0.11
C LEU A 142 -6.61 15.36 -0.64
N THR A 143 -7.29 14.24 -0.84
CA THR A 143 -6.72 13.10 -1.58
C THR A 143 -6.54 13.42 -3.06
N ALA A 144 -7.45 14.17 -3.68
CA ALA A 144 -7.34 14.57 -5.07
C ALA A 144 -6.16 15.52 -5.29
N LEU A 145 -6.03 16.57 -4.46
CA LEU A 145 -4.94 17.56 -4.57
C LEU A 145 -3.57 16.91 -4.36
N SER A 146 -3.40 16.08 -3.32
CA SER A 146 -2.13 15.39 -3.08
C SER A 146 -1.75 14.44 -4.21
N ASN A 147 -2.72 13.71 -4.79
CA ASN A 147 -2.49 12.84 -5.93
C ASN A 147 -2.09 13.62 -7.20
N ARG A 148 -2.67 14.80 -7.42
CA ARG A 148 -2.33 15.63 -8.59
C ARG A 148 -0.89 16.13 -8.57
N ILE A 149 -0.34 16.47 -7.39
CA ILE A 149 1.08 16.79 -7.26
C ILE A 149 1.95 15.63 -7.74
N GLY A 150 1.60 14.39 -7.35
CA GLY A 150 2.32 13.20 -7.80
C GLY A 150 2.20 12.93 -9.30
N VAL A 151 1.07 13.26 -9.92
CA VAL A 151 0.89 13.14 -11.38
C VAL A 151 1.77 14.14 -12.12
N VAL A 152 1.84 15.40 -11.65
CA VAL A 152 2.69 16.43 -12.24
C VAL A 152 4.16 16.03 -12.21
N THR A 153 4.65 15.49 -11.08
CA THR A 153 6.05 15.03 -10.98
C THR A 153 6.36 13.85 -11.89
N LEU A 154 5.41 12.92 -12.10
CA LEU A 154 5.58 11.84 -13.08
C LEU A 154 5.59 12.35 -14.51
N LEU A 155 4.74 13.32 -14.86
CA LEU A 155 4.75 13.94 -16.20
C LEU A 155 6.09 14.63 -16.49
N LEU A 156 6.66 15.34 -15.52
CA LEU A 156 7.99 15.90 -15.64
C LEU A 156 9.06 14.82 -15.81
N ALA A 157 8.97 13.71 -15.09
CA ALA A 157 9.89 12.59 -15.25
C ALA A 157 9.78 11.95 -16.64
N ILE A 158 8.56 11.83 -17.20
CA ILE A 158 8.33 11.33 -18.55
C ILE A 158 8.96 12.27 -19.60
N ALA A 159 8.87 13.59 -19.39
CA ALA A 159 9.50 14.56 -20.28
C ALA A 159 11.04 14.45 -20.25
N TRP A 160 11.64 14.28 -19.06
CA TRP A 160 13.09 14.16 -18.93
C TRP A 160 13.66 12.85 -19.48
N ILE A 161 12.96 11.72 -19.30
CA ILE A 161 13.44 10.42 -19.79
C ILE A 161 13.45 10.34 -21.34
N LEU A 162 12.72 11.24 -21.99
CA LEU A 162 12.68 11.33 -23.44
C LEU A 162 14.06 11.61 -24.04
N ASN A 163 14.96 12.27 -23.31
CA ASN A 163 16.35 12.51 -23.71
C ASN A 163 17.13 11.21 -23.99
N TYR A 164 16.68 10.06 -23.43
CA TYR A 164 17.30 8.75 -23.66
C TYR A 164 16.68 7.97 -24.82
N GLY A 165 15.67 8.50 -25.52
CA GLY A 165 15.08 7.93 -26.72
C GLY A 165 13.94 6.94 -26.49
N SER A 166 13.72 6.43 -25.26
CA SER A 166 12.54 5.62 -24.92
C SER A 166 12.10 5.81 -23.49
N TRP A 167 10.85 5.42 -23.17
CA TRP A 167 10.29 5.54 -21.83
C TRP A 167 10.44 4.27 -20.99
N ASN A 168 11.12 3.24 -21.47
CA ASN A 168 11.40 1.99 -20.79
C ASN A 168 12.58 2.16 -19.81
N TYR A 169 12.28 2.58 -18.57
CA TYR A 169 13.31 2.92 -17.58
C TYR A 169 14.19 1.75 -17.15
N ILE A 170 13.71 0.50 -17.21
CA ILE A 170 14.44 -0.67 -16.71
C ILE A 170 15.81 -0.82 -17.38
N PHE A 171 15.89 -0.61 -18.69
CA PHE A 171 17.14 -0.74 -19.43
C PHE A 171 18.16 0.36 -19.10
N TYR A 172 17.69 1.56 -18.76
CA TYR A 172 18.56 2.69 -18.47
C TYR A 172 19.10 2.71 -17.05
N LEU A 173 18.34 2.19 -16.07
CA LEU A 173 18.74 2.23 -14.67
C LEU A 173 20.04 1.47 -14.38
N GLU A 174 20.34 0.39 -15.11
CA GLU A 174 21.54 -0.40 -14.92
C GLU A 174 22.78 0.24 -15.60
N VAL A 175 22.57 0.91 -16.73
CA VAL A 175 23.68 1.41 -17.58
C VAL A 175 24.13 2.81 -17.17
N ILE A 176 23.23 3.69 -16.75
CA ILE A 176 23.51 5.13 -16.61
C ILE A 176 23.34 5.60 -15.16
N GLN A 177 23.85 4.85 -14.20
CA GLN A 177 23.61 5.10 -12.76
C GLN A 177 24.16 6.45 -12.24
N ASN A 178 25.22 6.98 -12.83
CA ASN A 178 25.94 8.16 -12.33
C ASN A 178 25.62 9.48 -13.05
N ASN A 179 24.70 9.49 -14.01
CA ASN A 179 24.34 10.71 -14.72
C ASN A 179 23.41 11.60 -13.88
N THR A 180 23.69 12.90 -13.89
CA THR A 180 22.89 13.91 -13.20
C THR A 180 21.42 13.92 -13.62
N GLU A 181 21.13 13.65 -14.90
CA GLU A 181 19.79 13.58 -15.47
C GLU A 181 18.97 12.44 -14.87
N ILE A 182 19.54 11.25 -14.70
CA ILE A 182 18.88 10.12 -14.07
C ILE A 182 18.61 10.39 -12.59
N ILE A 183 19.48 11.11 -11.90
CA ILE A 183 19.26 11.52 -10.53
C ILE A 183 18.05 12.46 -10.44
N ILE A 184 17.90 13.40 -11.40
CA ILE A 184 16.72 14.28 -11.48
C ILE A 184 15.45 13.46 -11.72
N ILE A 185 15.45 12.55 -12.69
CA ILE A 185 14.33 11.64 -12.95
C ILE A 185 13.99 10.84 -11.69
N GLY A 186 15.00 10.28 -11.04
CA GLY A 186 14.83 9.56 -9.77
C GLY A 186 14.22 10.43 -8.68
N GLY A 187 14.64 11.67 -8.54
CA GLY A 187 14.07 12.64 -7.61
C GLY A 187 12.59 12.93 -7.88
N LEU A 188 12.19 13.11 -9.13
CA LEU A 188 10.81 13.32 -9.53
C LEU A 188 9.93 12.09 -9.27
N VAL A 189 10.43 10.89 -9.56
CA VAL A 189 9.75 9.63 -9.27
C VAL A 189 9.60 9.40 -7.76
N ILE A 190 10.62 9.74 -6.97
CA ILE A 190 10.56 9.69 -5.50
C ILE A 190 9.51 10.66 -4.96
N LEU A 191 9.44 11.89 -5.46
CA LEU A 191 8.40 12.84 -5.07
C LEU A 191 7.01 12.30 -5.38
N ALA A 192 6.79 11.72 -6.57
CA ALA A 192 5.54 11.04 -6.90
C ALA A 192 5.23 9.90 -5.92
N ALA A 193 6.21 9.10 -5.56
CA ALA A 193 6.04 8.01 -4.61
C ALA A 193 5.70 8.52 -3.19
N ILE A 194 6.30 9.60 -2.72
CA ILE A 194 6.05 10.22 -1.41
C ILE A 194 4.60 10.70 -1.31
N THR A 195 4.04 11.30 -2.35
CA THR A 195 2.65 11.78 -2.34
C THR A 195 1.64 10.64 -2.17
N LYS A 196 1.79 9.53 -2.89
CA LYS A 196 0.92 8.35 -2.77
C LYS A 196 1.05 7.61 -1.42
N ARG A 197 2.20 7.71 -0.78
CA ARG A 197 2.50 7.01 0.49
C ARG A 197 2.17 7.80 1.73
N ALA A 198 1.65 8.99 1.59
CA ALA A 198 1.39 9.87 2.72
C ALA A 198 2.64 10.12 3.59
N GLN A 199 3.85 10.21 2.99
CA GLN A 199 5.05 10.59 3.73
C GLN A 199 5.08 12.10 3.95
N ILE A 200 5.86 12.56 4.93
CA ILE A 200 6.07 13.99 5.15
C ILE A 200 6.65 14.61 3.86
N PRO A 201 6.08 15.71 3.35
CA PRO A 201 5.06 16.61 3.94
C PRO A 201 3.59 16.22 3.64
N PHE A 202 3.33 15.18 2.85
CA PHE A 202 1.99 14.82 2.36
C PHE A 202 1.25 13.80 3.24
N SER A 203 1.49 13.78 4.56
CA SER A 203 0.93 12.75 5.46
C SER A 203 -0.55 12.94 5.81
N SER A 204 -1.11 14.13 5.64
CA SER A 204 -2.44 14.51 6.14
C SER A 204 -3.62 13.85 5.43
N TRP A 205 -3.48 13.47 4.15
CA TRP A 205 -4.59 12.91 3.39
C TRP A 205 -4.99 11.49 3.84
N LEU A 206 -4.04 10.69 4.37
CA LEU A 206 -4.33 9.30 4.74
C LEU A 206 -5.26 9.20 5.96
N PRO A 207 -5.05 9.90 7.08
CA PRO A 207 -6.02 9.93 8.19
C PRO A 207 -7.37 10.55 7.78
N ALA A 208 -7.38 11.55 6.89
CA ALA A 208 -8.62 12.15 6.41
C ALA A 208 -9.45 11.17 5.56
N ALA A 209 -8.81 10.36 4.73
CA ALA A 209 -9.44 9.38 3.86
C ALA A 209 -10.17 8.23 4.60
N ILE A 210 -10.00 8.11 5.91
CA ILE A 210 -10.69 7.13 6.77
C ILE A 210 -12.21 7.41 6.87
N ALA A 211 -12.68 8.58 6.45
CA ALA A 211 -14.10 8.88 6.30
C ALA A 211 -14.82 7.92 5.33
N ALA A 212 -14.07 7.17 4.52
CA ALA A 212 -14.57 6.12 3.64
C ALA A 212 -15.16 4.92 4.41
N PRO A 213 -16.04 4.10 3.75
CA PRO A 213 -16.50 2.83 4.30
C PRO A 213 -15.35 1.88 4.65
N THR A 214 -15.49 1.06 5.70
CA THR A 214 -14.45 0.14 6.15
C THR A 214 -13.93 -0.83 5.07
N PRO A 215 -14.76 -1.39 4.15
CA PRO A 215 -14.25 -2.20 3.04
C PRO A 215 -13.31 -1.43 2.11
N VAL A 216 -13.57 -0.12 1.91
CA VAL A 216 -12.68 0.74 1.12
C VAL A 216 -11.36 0.99 1.85
N SER A 217 -11.42 1.29 3.14
CA SER A 217 -10.19 1.50 3.93
C SER A 217 -9.33 0.25 3.98
N ALA A 218 -9.93 -0.95 4.08
CA ALA A 218 -9.21 -2.21 4.04
C ALA A 218 -8.50 -2.47 2.71
N LEU A 219 -9.07 -2.06 1.58
CA LEU A 219 -8.49 -2.29 0.26
C LEU A 219 -7.59 -1.13 -0.17
N VAL A 220 -8.12 0.11 -0.16
CA VAL A 220 -7.44 1.28 -0.72
C VAL A 220 -6.29 1.74 0.16
N HIS A 221 -6.56 1.96 1.46
CA HIS A 221 -5.62 2.66 2.34
C HIS A 221 -4.62 1.73 3.05
N SER A 222 -4.92 0.42 3.18
CA SER A 222 -4.02 -0.52 3.84
C SER A 222 -3.07 -1.23 2.89
N SER A 223 -3.59 -1.78 1.79
CA SER A 223 -2.86 -2.79 1.03
C SER A 223 -2.53 -2.42 -0.41
N THR A 224 -3.19 -1.44 -1.02
CA THR A 224 -3.08 -1.28 -2.48
C THR A 224 -2.63 0.09 -2.95
N LEU A 225 -3.33 1.17 -2.66
CA LEU A 225 -2.97 2.50 -3.15
C LEU A 225 -1.61 2.95 -2.61
N VAL A 226 -1.41 2.78 -1.31
CA VAL A 226 -0.18 3.20 -0.65
C VAL A 226 0.99 2.29 -1.02
N THR A 227 0.73 1.00 -1.25
CA THR A 227 1.76 0.03 -1.68
C THR A 227 2.19 0.22 -3.14
N ALA A 228 1.36 0.80 -4.00
CA ALA A 228 1.73 1.14 -5.37
C ALA A 228 2.97 2.05 -5.44
N GLY A 229 3.04 3.07 -4.57
CA GLY A 229 4.25 3.88 -4.46
C GLY A 229 5.47 3.11 -3.92
N VAL A 230 5.31 2.11 -3.01
CA VAL A 230 6.41 1.22 -2.57
C VAL A 230 6.90 0.38 -3.73
N TYR A 231 5.99 -0.20 -4.49
CA TYR A 231 6.31 -1.00 -5.65
C TYR A 231 7.13 -0.21 -6.68
N LEU A 232 6.73 1.03 -6.96
CA LEU A 232 7.49 1.90 -7.84
C LEU A 232 8.92 2.14 -7.34
N LEU A 233 9.14 2.39 -6.04
CA LEU A 233 10.50 2.53 -5.51
C LEU A 233 11.29 1.21 -5.48
N ILE A 234 10.62 0.06 -5.33
CA ILE A 234 11.29 -1.25 -5.47
C ILE A 234 11.86 -1.40 -6.88
N ARG A 235 11.13 -0.95 -7.92
CA ARG A 235 11.59 -0.95 -9.30
C ARG A 235 12.75 0.03 -9.54
N PHE A 236 12.74 1.18 -8.86
CA PHE A 236 13.79 2.19 -8.92
C PHE A 236 14.89 2.00 -7.86
N ASN A 237 15.02 0.81 -7.28
CA ASN A 237 15.97 0.53 -6.20
C ASN A 237 17.42 0.88 -6.51
N ILE A 238 17.87 0.67 -7.76
CA ILE A 238 19.25 0.93 -8.19
C ILE A 238 19.62 2.41 -7.95
N LEU A 239 18.74 3.33 -8.30
CA LEU A 239 18.94 4.77 -8.09
C LEU A 239 18.95 5.14 -6.60
N LEU A 240 18.15 4.47 -5.78
CA LEU A 240 18.13 4.73 -4.34
C LEU A 240 19.45 4.35 -3.66
N ARG A 241 20.05 3.27 -4.11
CA ARG A 241 21.31 2.76 -3.53
C ARG A 241 22.51 3.63 -3.89
N THR A 242 22.58 4.17 -5.09
CA THR A 242 23.76 4.85 -5.62
C THR A 242 23.76 6.36 -5.42
N SER A 243 22.60 6.96 -5.12
CA SER A 243 22.44 8.42 -5.04
C SER A 243 22.21 8.93 -3.61
N TRP A 244 22.51 10.23 -3.41
CA TRP A 244 22.18 10.94 -2.16
C TRP A 244 20.67 10.96 -1.85
N LEU A 245 19.82 10.68 -2.85
CA LEU A 245 18.38 10.55 -2.71
C LEU A 245 17.97 9.46 -1.71
N GLY A 246 18.76 8.38 -1.62
CA GLY A 246 18.57 7.33 -0.61
C GLY A 246 18.70 7.87 0.82
N ASN A 247 19.71 8.69 1.09
CA ASN A 247 19.92 9.29 2.42
C ASN A 247 18.80 10.25 2.80
N LEU A 248 18.29 11.03 1.84
CA LEU A 248 17.16 11.92 2.04
C LEU A 248 15.89 11.13 2.38
N LEU A 249 15.61 10.07 1.62
CA LEU A 249 14.49 9.17 1.89
C LEU A 249 14.61 8.47 3.25
N LEU A 250 15.81 8.09 3.65
CA LEU A 250 16.08 7.47 4.94
C LEU A 250 15.67 8.40 6.09
N LEU A 251 16.00 9.68 6.00
CA LEU A 251 15.62 10.68 7.00
C LEU A 251 14.11 10.92 7.01
N LEU A 252 13.49 11.18 5.85
CA LEU A 252 12.05 11.41 5.73
C LEU A 252 11.24 10.22 6.25
N SER A 253 11.64 9.00 5.91
CA SER A 253 10.96 7.79 6.35
C SER A 253 11.07 7.59 7.87
N GLY A 254 12.21 7.91 8.47
CA GLY A 254 12.40 7.87 9.91
C GLY A 254 11.49 8.86 10.65
N LEU A 255 11.41 10.10 10.18
CA LEU A 255 10.52 11.11 10.73
C LEU A 255 9.04 10.73 10.59
N THR A 256 8.63 10.20 9.44
CA THR A 256 7.24 9.77 9.25
C THR A 256 6.86 8.62 10.17
N MET A 257 7.75 7.64 10.34
CA MET A 257 7.56 6.52 11.25
C MET A 257 7.39 6.98 12.70
N PHE A 258 8.23 7.92 13.12
CA PHE A 258 8.20 8.49 14.47
C PHE A 258 6.91 9.29 14.73
N ILE A 259 6.56 10.25 13.86
CA ILE A 259 5.36 11.08 14.02
C ILE A 259 4.08 10.24 13.95
N ALA A 260 4.02 9.26 13.04
CA ALA A 260 2.88 8.36 12.95
C ALA A 260 2.74 7.46 14.19
N GLY A 261 3.86 6.97 14.73
CA GLY A 261 3.87 6.18 15.96
C GLY A 261 3.41 6.98 17.19
N LEU A 262 3.87 8.22 17.32
CA LEU A 262 3.38 9.14 18.36
C LEU A 262 1.88 9.43 18.21
N GLY A 263 1.44 9.83 17.01
CA GLY A 263 0.03 10.12 16.75
C GLY A 263 -0.88 8.94 17.05
N ALA A 264 -0.48 7.72 16.71
CA ALA A 264 -1.24 6.51 16.99
C ALA A 264 -1.43 6.25 18.51
N ASN A 265 -0.48 6.67 19.35
CA ASN A 265 -0.57 6.52 20.81
C ASN A 265 -1.53 7.52 21.47
N TYR A 266 -1.82 8.66 20.84
CA TYR A 266 -2.72 9.67 21.40
C TYR A 266 -4.16 9.61 20.84
N GLU A 267 -4.35 9.02 19.67
CA GLU A 267 -5.68 8.89 19.08
C GLU A 267 -6.54 7.84 19.78
N PHE A 268 -7.86 8.08 19.81
CA PHE A 268 -8.85 7.16 20.40
C PHE A 268 -9.75 6.48 19.36
N ASP A 269 -9.77 6.99 18.12
CA ASP A 269 -10.54 6.39 17.03
C ASP A 269 -9.85 5.12 16.52
N LEU A 270 -10.49 3.96 16.61
CA LEU A 270 -9.96 2.67 16.19
C LEU A 270 -9.47 2.67 14.75
N LYS A 271 -10.25 3.23 13.82
CA LYS A 271 -9.83 3.34 12.41
C LYS A 271 -8.59 4.21 12.24
N LYS A 272 -8.52 5.37 12.92
CA LYS A 272 -7.37 6.27 12.81
C LYS A 272 -6.10 5.63 13.37
N ILE A 273 -6.18 4.89 14.48
CA ILE A 273 -5.03 4.17 15.04
C ILE A 273 -4.50 3.15 14.02
N ILE A 274 -5.38 2.36 13.40
CA ILE A 274 -4.98 1.38 12.38
C ILE A 274 -4.37 2.09 11.16
N ALA A 275 -4.85 3.24 10.74
CA ALA A 275 -4.28 3.98 9.61
C ALA A 275 -2.94 4.65 9.95
N LEU A 276 -2.77 5.22 11.13
CA LEU A 276 -1.48 5.75 11.56
C LEU A 276 -0.45 4.62 11.71
N SER A 277 -0.90 3.45 12.14
CA SER A 277 -0.04 2.27 12.18
C SER A 277 0.32 1.73 10.78
N THR A 278 -0.50 1.92 9.73
CA THR A 278 -0.06 1.64 8.35
C THR A 278 1.02 2.60 7.91
N LEU A 279 0.89 3.89 8.24
CA LEU A 279 1.85 4.92 7.89
C LEU A 279 3.22 4.67 8.55
N SER A 280 3.25 4.23 9.82
CA SER A 280 4.49 3.88 10.51
C SER A 280 5.20 2.68 9.87
N GLN A 281 4.47 1.63 9.50
CA GLN A 281 5.05 0.45 8.84
C GLN A 281 5.54 0.76 7.42
N LEU A 282 4.86 1.63 6.70
CA LEU A 282 5.33 2.11 5.40
C LEU A 282 6.63 2.90 5.51
N GLY A 283 6.79 3.69 6.57
CA GLY A 283 8.06 4.34 6.90
C GLY A 283 9.18 3.31 7.07
N LEU A 284 8.92 2.20 7.75
CA LEU A 284 9.86 1.10 7.93
C LEU A 284 10.29 0.49 6.58
N ILE A 285 9.32 0.22 5.67
CA ILE A 285 9.60 -0.36 4.35
C ILE A 285 10.48 0.57 3.50
N ILE A 286 10.18 1.88 3.48
CA ILE A 286 10.97 2.84 2.70
C ILE A 286 12.39 2.94 3.22
N ARG A 287 12.55 2.86 4.52
CA ARG A 287 13.85 2.93 5.16
C ARG A 287 14.76 1.77 4.74
N ILE A 288 14.23 0.56 4.71
CA ILE A 288 14.96 -0.60 4.18
C ILE A 288 15.28 -0.43 2.70
N LEU A 289 14.35 0.12 1.91
CA LEU A 289 14.60 0.41 0.49
C LEU A 289 15.72 1.44 0.32
N SER A 290 15.78 2.46 1.17
CA SER A 290 16.82 3.50 1.09
C SER A 290 18.23 2.95 1.40
N ILE A 291 18.31 1.88 2.21
CA ILE A 291 19.56 1.16 2.48
C ILE A 291 19.95 0.25 1.31
N GLY A 292 19.00 -0.14 0.45
CA GLY A 292 19.22 -0.95 -0.75
C GLY A 292 18.71 -2.40 -0.68
N TYR A 293 18.09 -2.83 0.40
CA TYR A 293 17.56 -4.19 0.57
C TYR A 293 16.14 -4.34 0.02
N TYR A 294 15.96 -4.29 -1.30
CA TYR A 294 14.64 -4.33 -1.94
C TYR A 294 13.89 -5.65 -1.75
N LYS A 295 14.58 -6.80 -1.65
CA LYS A 295 13.94 -8.11 -1.43
C LYS A 295 13.28 -8.19 -0.05
N LEU A 296 13.97 -7.72 1.01
CA LEU A 296 13.41 -7.66 2.36
C LEU A 296 12.24 -6.68 2.45
N ALA A 297 12.38 -5.51 1.80
CA ALA A 297 11.29 -4.55 1.72
C ALA A 297 10.05 -5.12 1.02
N PHE A 298 10.23 -5.88 -0.05
CA PHE A 298 9.15 -6.56 -0.76
C PHE A 298 8.49 -7.64 0.10
N PHE A 299 9.28 -8.47 0.79
CA PHE A 299 8.76 -9.48 1.70
C PHE A 299 7.92 -8.86 2.83
N HIS A 300 8.42 -7.81 3.48
CA HIS A 300 7.67 -7.12 4.53
C HIS A 300 6.42 -6.41 3.97
N LEU A 301 6.44 -5.92 2.73
CA LEU A 301 5.27 -5.34 2.08
C LEU A 301 4.14 -6.38 1.92
N LEU A 302 4.46 -7.61 1.52
CA LEU A 302 3.47 -8.67 1.36
C LEU A 302 2.85 -9.09 2.70
N THR A 303 3.67 -9.33 3.73
CA THR A 303 3.18 -9.67 5.06
C THR A 303 2.35 -8.54 5.65
N HIS A 304 2.81 -7.28 5.52
CA HIS A 304 2.09 -6.08 5.96
C HIS A 304 0.71 -5.96 5.32
N ALA A 305 0.59 -6.21 4.01
CA ALA A 305 -0.68 -6.11 3.31
C ALA A 305 -1.73 -7.08 3.88
N LEU A 306 -1.33 -8.32 4.24
CA LEU A 306 -2.24 -9.33 4.78
C LEU A 306 -2.73 -8.97 6.18
N PHE A 307 -1.83 -8.74 7.14
CA PHE A 307 -2.28 -8.48 8.52
C PHE A 307 -3.00 -7.14 8.67
N LYS A 308 -2.70 -6.15 7.82
CA LYS A 308 -3.45 -4.89 7.82
C LYS A 308 -4.84 -5.02 7.22
N ALA A 309 -4.99 -5.77 6.13
CA ALA A 309 -6.31 -6.07 5.58
C ALA A 309 -7.19 -6.78 6.63
N LEU A 310 -6.62 -7.76 7.36
CA LEU A 310 -7.30 -8.47 8.44
C LEU A 310 -7.72 -7.50 9.56
N LEU A 311 -6.81 -6.61 10.01
CA LEU A 311 -7.14 -5.61 11.05
C LEU A 311 -8.30 -4.71 10.65
N PHE A 312 -8.33 -4.20 9.43
CA PHE A 312 -9.41 -3.33 8.97
C PHE A 312 -10.74 -4.08 8.82
N ILE A 313 -10.73 -5.33 8.34
CA ILE A 313 -11.93 -6.15 8.23
C ILE A 313 -12.49 -6.46 9.62
N CYS A 314 -11.64 -6.86 10.57
CA CYS A 314 -12.06 -7.10 11.96
C CYS A 314 -12.56 -5.82 12.63
N ALA A 315 -11.86 -4.69 12.46
CA ALA A 315 -12.31 -3.39 12.98
C ALA A 315 -13.68 -3.00 12.41
N GLY A 316 -13.92 -3.26 11.11
CA GLY A 316 -15.22 -3.04 10.49
C GLY A 316 -16.32 -3.88 11.12
N ALA A 317 -16.07 -5.17 11.36
CA ALA A 317 -17.02 -6.05 12.02
C ALA A 317 -17.31 -5.62 13.46
N ILE A 318 -16.28 -5.18 14.22
CA ILE A 318 -16.41 -4.67 15.58
C ILE A 318 -17.30 -3.41 15.58
N ILE A 319 -17.00 -2.42 14.76
CA ILE A 319 -17.76 -1.16 14.67
C ILE A 319 -19.23 -1.43 14.32
N HIS A 320 -19.49 -2.33 13.38
CA HIS A 320 -20.85 -2.66 12.95
C HIS A 320 -21.66 -3.30 14.09
N ASN A 321 -21.05 -4.18 14.90
CA ASN A 321 -21.73 -4.86 15.99
C ASN A 321 -21.92 -4.00 17.25
N ILE A 322 -21.09 -2.94 17.44
CA ILE A 322 -21.16 -2.04 18.59
C ILE A 322 -21.78 -0.70 18.18
N ASN A 323 -22.99 -0.72 17.65
CA ASN A 323 -23.80 0.48 17.31
C ASN A 323 -23.03 1.60 16.60
N ASN A 324 -22.10 1.24 15.69
CA ASN A 324 -21.26 2.17 14.92
C ASN A 324 -20.31 3.07 15.75
N SER A 325 -20.02 2.72 17.01
CA SER A 325 -19.02 3.43 17.81
C SER A 325 -17.61 3.17 17.29
N GLN A 326 -16.80 4.24 17.14
CA GLN A 326 -15.42 4.15 16.68
C GLN A 326 -14.41 4.39 17.81
N ASP A 327 -14.85 4.89 18.95
CA ASP A 327 -14.00 5.21 20.09
C ASP A 327 -13.64 3.94 20.87
N ILE A 328 -12.33 3.64 21.01
CA ILE A 328 -11.83 2.45 21.71
C ILE A 328 -12.20 2.40 23.19
N ARG A 329 -12.48 3.55 23.82
CA ARG A 329 -12.86 3.63 25.22
C ARG A 329 -14.27 3.09 25.49
N LEU A 330 -15.11 3.07 24.46
CA LEU A 330 -16.49 2.54 24.52
C LEU A 330 -16.55 1.08 24.07
N ILE A 331 -15.42 0.51 23.65
CA ILE A 331 -15.31 -0.84 23.14
C ILE A 331 -14.58 -1.66 24.19
N GLY A 332 -15.29 -2.51 24.91
CA GLY A 332 -14.71 -3.43 25.90
C GLY A 332 -15.26 -4.85 25.75
N ARG A 333 -14.64 -5.83 26.42
CA ARG A 333 -15.11 -7.24 26.52
C ARG A 333 -15.39 -7.95 25.20
N LEU A 334 -14.67 -7.58 24.12
CA LEU A 334 -14.89 -8.19 22.79
C LEU A 334 -14.66 -9.70 22.78
N SER A 335 -13.82 -10.22 23.65
CA SER A 335 -13.57 -11.66 23.77
C SER A 335 -14.83 -12.46 24.12
N ILE A 336 -15.76 -11.85 24.85
CA ILE A 336 -17.03 -12.49 25.25
C ILE A 336 -18.10 -12.25 24.20
N ILE A 337 -18.20 -11.02 23.67
CA ILE A 337 -19.27 -10.63 22.73
C ILE A 337 -19.06 -11.24 21.34
N ILE A 338 -17.83 -11.16 20.82
CA ILE A 338 -17.49 -11.60 19.45
C ILE A 338 -16.14 -12.33 19.46
N PRO A 339 -16.08 -13.58 19.93
CA PRO A 339 -14.83 -14.29 20.19
C PRO A 339 -13.96 -14.51 18.94
N LEU A 340 -14.58 -14.84 17.79
CA LEU A 340 -13.86 -15.09 16.54
C LEU A 340 -13.18 -13.84 15.99
N THR A 341 -13.88 -12.71 15.93
CA THR A 341 -13.29 -11.46 15.42
C THR A 341 -12.25 -10.89 16.38
N SER A 342 -12.44 -11.04 17.70
CA SER A 342 -11.47 -10.61 18.69
C SER A 342 -10.17 -11.42 18.62
N SER A 343 -10.25 -12.74 18.41
CA SER A 343 -9.05 -13.58 18.24
C SER A 343 -8.29 -13.23 16.96
N CYS A 344 -8.98 -13.04 15.82
CA CYS A 344 -8.35 -12.61 14.57
C CYS A 344 -7.73 -11.21 14.70
N PHE A 345 -8.39 -10.29 15.37
CA PHE A 345 -7.87 -8.94 15.62
C PHE A 345 -6.60 -8.98 16.48
N ASN A 346 -6.58 -9.80 17.53
CA ASN A 346 -5.40 -10.03 18.35
C ASN A 346 -4.23 -10.60 17.57
N LEU A 347 -4.45 -11.68 16.82
CA LEU A 347 -3.40 -12.30 16.02
C LEU A 347 -2.77 -11.28 15.05
N ALA A 348 -3.58 -10.44 14.41
CA ALA A 348 -3.08 -9.43 13.52
C ALA A 348 -2.30 -8.31 14.24
N ASN A 349 -2.73 -7.90 15.44
CA ASN A 349 -2.00 -6.94 16.28
C ASN A 349 -0.67 -7.50 16.79
N LEU A 350 -0.64 -8.75 17.24
CA LEU A 350 0.57 -9.42 17.70
C LEU A 350 1.57 -9.65 16.55
N ALA A 351 1.05 -9.95 15.35
CA ALA A 351 1.88 -10.02 14.13
C ALA A 351 2.51 -8.66 13.79
N LEU A 352 1.78 -7.56 13.99
CA LEU A 352 2.28 -6.21 13.80
C LEU A 352 3.38 -5.85 14.82
N CYS A 353 3.27 -6.29 16.06
CA CYS A 353 4.31 -6.13 17.07
C CYS A 353 5.60 -6.85 16.69
N GLY A 354 5.51 -7.97 16.00
CA GLY A 354 6.64 -8.84 15.68
C GLY A 354 6.91 -9.88 16.80
N ILE A 355 5.85 -10.45 17.39
CA ILE A 355 6.01 -11.53 18.37
C ILE A 355 6.52 -12.79 17.67
N PRO A 356 7.44 -13.58 18.29
CA PRO A 356 8.00 -14.80 17.71
C PRO A 356 6.91 -15.74 17.17
N PHE A 357 7.25 -16.48 16.12
CA PHE A 357 6.40 -17.44 15.38
C PHE A 357 5.25 -16.84 14.57
N LEU A 358 5.08 -15.51 14.53
CA LEU A 358 4.13 -14.84 13.66
C LEU A 358 4.82 -14.29 12.40
N ALA A 359 4.05 -14.06 11.33
CA ALA A 359 4.59 -13.59 10.04
C ALA A 359 5.34 -12.25 10.15
N GLY A 360 4.92 -11.38 11.08
CA GLY A 360 5.59 -10.11 11.35
C GLY A 360 6.99 -10.27 11.94
N PHE A 361 7.25 -11.30 12.73
CA PHE A 361 8.57 -11.57 13.31
C PHE A 361 9.60 -11.82 12.21
N TYR A 362 9.34 -12.79 11.34
CA TYR A 362 10.29 -13.16 10.27
C TYR A 362 10.63 -12.00 9.32
N SER A 363 9.72 -11.08 9.10
CA SER A 363 9.99 -9.91 8.25
C SER A 363 10.60 -8.74 9.02
N LYS A 364 10.08 -8.40 10.20
CA LYS A 364 10.49 -7.20 10.95
C LYS A 364 11.81 -7.41 11.69
N ASP A 365 12.04 -8.60 12.23
CA ASP A 365 13.28 -8.91 12.94
C ASP A 365 14.48 -8.92 11.98
N LEU A 366 14.37 -9.57 10.82
CA LEU A 366 15.38 -9.50 9.77
C LEU A 366 15.70 -8.05 9.34
N ILE A 367 14.67 -7.19 9.30
CA ILE A 367 14.85 -5.77 9.01
C ILE A 367 15.64 -5.07 10.12
N LEU A 368 15.31 -5.32 11.38
CA LEU A 368 16.01 -4.74 12.52
C LEU A 368 17.48 -5.18 12.55
N GLU A 369 17.72 -6.44 12.30
CA GLU A 369 19.07 -7.02 12.23
C GLU A 369 19.90 -6.40 11.09
N THR A 370 19.36 -6.34 9.86
CA THR A 370 20.07 -5.72 8.73
C THR A 370 20.35 -4.24 8.94
N VAL A 371 19.46 -3.51 9.61
CA VAL A 371 19.65 -2.10 9.96
C VAL A 371 20.74 -1.94 11.01
N SER A 372 20.81 -2.83 12.01
CA SER A 372 21.86 -2.78 13.05
C SER A 372 23.25 -3.06 12.49
N LEU A 373 23.36 -3.87 11.43
CA LEU A 373 24.60 -4.19 10.75
C LEU A 373 25.05 -3.14 9.72
N SER A 374 24.15 -2.23 9.32
CA SER A 374 24.44 -1.22 8.31
C SER A 374 25.00 0.06 8.90
N TYR A 375 25.95 0.70 8.19
CA TYR A 375 26.48 2.01 8.57
C TYR A 375 25.45 3.10 8.31
N ILE A 376 24.71 3.47 9.34
CA ILE A 376 23.66 4.49 9.29
C ILE A 376 23.99 5.62 10.25
N ASN A 377 23.56 6.85 9.91
CA ASN A 377 23.69 8.01 10.78
C ASN A 377 23.03 7.73 12.15
N MET A 378 23.71 8.08 13.24
CA MET A 378 23.30 7.84 14.62
C MET A 378 21.87 8.35 14.90
N PHE A 379 21.54 9.53 14.40
CA PHE A 379 20.19 10.10 14.55
C PHE A 379 19.13 9.23 13.88
N SER A 380 19.40 8.73 12.68
CA SER A 380 18.47 7.85 11.98
C SER A 380 18.33 6.51 12.69
N PHE A 381 19.40 5.97 13.26
CA PHE A 381 19.39 4.75 14.07
C PHE A 381 18.48 4.90 15.30
N PHE A 382 18.63 5.98 16.05
CA PHE A 382 17.78 6.29 17.20
C PHE A 382 16.30 6.37 16.82
N LEU A 383 15.97 7.13 15.78
CA LEU A 383 14.60 7.25 15.28
C LEU A 383 13.99 5.87 14.92
N PHE A 384 14.81 4.95 14.43
CA PHE A 384 14.34 3.64 14.03
C PHE A 384 13.92 2.79 15.22
N PHE A 385 14.81 2.58 16.17
CA PHE A 385 14.52 1.73 17.33
C PHE A 385 13.45 2.34 18.24
N PHE A 386 13.47 3.65 18.43
CA PHE A 386 12.43 4.32 19.22
C PHE A 386 11.05 4.20 18.57
N SER A 387 10.97 4.39 17.27
CA SER A 387 9.68 4.26 16.57
C SER A 387 9.16 2.82 16.51
N THR A 388 10.05 1.80 16.48
CA THR A 388 9.61 0.41 16.62
C THR A 388 9.05 0.14 18.01
N GLY A 389 9.63 0.72 19.07
CA GLY A 389 9.04 0.69 20.42
C GLY A 389 7.65 1.32 20.49
N LEU A 390 7.41 2.45 19.81
CA LEU A 390 6.09 3.07 19.72
C LEU A 390 5.06 2.15 19.03
N THR A 391 5.48 1.33 18.07
CA THR A 391 4.57 0.37 17.43
C THR A 391 4.07 -0.67 18.43
N VAL A 392 4.88 -1.09 19.37
CA VAL A 392 4.51 -2.02 20.43
C VAL A 392 3.54 -1.34 21.42
N CYS A 393 3.80 -0.10 21.81
CA CYS A 393 2.98 0.65 22.74
C CYS A 393 1.52 0.78 22.25
N TYR A 394 1.28 1.28 21.02
CA TYR A 394 -0.10 1.46 20.55
C TYR A 394 -0.82 0.12 20.31
N SER A 395 -0.12 -0.94 19.96
CA SER A 395 -0.75 -2.24 19.73
C SER A 395 -1.18 -2.90 21.05
N PHE A 396 -0.37 -2.85 22.12
CA PHE A 396 -0.79 -3.29 23.46
C PHE A 396 -1.91 -2.42 24.01
N ARG A 397 -1.89 -1.12 23.77
CA ARG A 397 -2.99 -0.22 24.12
C ARG A 397 -4.30 -0.63 23.44
N LEU A 398 -4.28 -0.99 22.15
CA LEU A 398 -5.46 -1.50 21.46
C LEU A 398 -5.98 -2.79 22.09
N VAL A 399 -5.10 -3.75 22.38
CA VAL A 399 -5.46 -5.01 23.02
C VAL A 399 -6.11 -4.75 24.39
N TYR A 400 -5.52 -3.87 25.19
CA TYR A 400 -6.02 -3.53 26.52
C TYR A 400 -7.46 -3.00 26.45
N TYR A 401 -7.71 -1.96 25.66
CA TYR A 401 -9.05 -1.36 25.60
C TYR A 401 -10.09 -2.26 24.93
N THR A 402 -9.71 -3.00 23.89
CA THR A 402 -10.70 -3.77 23.10
C THR A 402 -11.04 -5.12 23.73
N ILE A 403 -10.11 -5.75 24.42
CA ILE A 403 -10.26 -7.15 24.89
C ILE A 403 -10.47 -7.23 26.39
N THR A 404 -9.61 -6.57 27.16
CA THR A 404 -9.62 -6.63 28.62
C THR A 404 -10.32 -5.45 29.28
N GLY A 405 -10.61 -4.38 28.53
CA GLY A 405 -11.31 -3.19 29.04
C GLY A 405 -12.72 -3.53 29.50
N ASP A 406 -13.17 -2.88 30.58
CA ASP A 406 -14.50 -2.97 31.15
C ASP A 406 -15.58 -2.28 30.35
#